data_d0603de7b3eba1f867ab66ae90d5fdf0
#
_entry.id   d0603de7b3eba1f867ab66ae90d5fdf0
#
_cell.length_a   1.000
_cell.length_b   1.000
_cell.length_c   1.000
_cell.angle_alpha   90.00
_cell.angle_beta   90.00
_cell.angle_gamma   90.00
#
_symmetry.space_group_name_H-M   'P 1'
#
loop_
_entity.id
_entity.type
_entity.pdbx_description
1 polymer ?
#
loop_
_entity_poly.entity_id
_entity_poly.type
_entity_poly.pdbx_seq_one_letter_code
_entity_poly.pdbx_strand_id
1 'polypeptide(L)'
;REDAEMEIRKRNGEMAAFDAEKIRAAMRLAFTATNVEITEQSLNSLLRAVLKRLEEVQQLTVENVQDQVEQQLMAEGYYEPAKAYILYREKRTKARAMRERIAARMEDPSLEGTLREIEADFDSAKYSLNLLAEQYERLIREGMSVREQEKILVKAAIELTTMEAPRWEYLAARLQNHFFSRTVREEMQKQNIQTFPEKLHDLADEGLYGRYILEAYSEEELQMAGDMICPERDRLFTYAGLELLLKRYVIHTRDGKPMETSQEMFLGIALHLAMQEKRDRMEWVQRFYDMLSRMEVTMATPTMANARKPFYQLSSCFVD
;
A
#
# COMPACT_ATOMS: atom_id res chain seq x y z
N ARG A 1 -22.84 -34.29 17.23
CA ARG A 1 -21.41 -33.96 17.38
C ARG A 1 -21.27 -32.55 16.81
N GLU A 2 -20.98 -31.60 17.71
CA GLU A 2 -20.74 -30.18 17.39
C GLU A 2 -19.70 -30.11 16.30
N ASP A 3 -19.95 -29.26 15.30
CA ASP A 3 -19.02 -28.90 14.24
C ASP A 3 -17.82 -28.20 14.89
N ALA A 4 -16.78 -28.97 15.21
CA ALA A 4 -15.51 -28.39 15.57
C ALA A 4 -15.02 -27.65 14.32
N GLU A 5 -15.04 -26.31 14.37
CA GLU A 5 -14.46 -25.47 13.31
C GLU A 5 -13.00 -25.91 13.11
N MET A 6 -12.72 -26.48 11.94
CA MET A 6 -11.36 -26.86 11.58
C MET A 6 -10.48 -25.60 11.55
N GLU A 7 -9.37 -25.64 12.26
CA GLU A 7 -8.39 -24.54 12.24
C GLU A 7 -7.18 -24.93 11.38
N ILE A 8 -6.63 -23.94 10.68
CA ILE A 8 -5.42 -24.10 9.87
C ILE A 8 -4.30 -23.21 10.43
N ARG A 9 -3.12 -23.78 10.56
CA ARG A 9 -1.92 -23.02 10.89
C ARG A 9 -1.40 -22.32 9.64
N LYS A 10 -1.45 -20.99 9.68
CA LYS A 10 -0.85 -20.14 8.66
C LYS A 10 0.68 -20.27 8.69
N ARG A 11 1.33 -19.85 7.62
CA ARG A 11 2.79 -19.87 7.49
C ARG A 11 3.53 -18.96 8.48
N ASN A 12 2.88 -17.89 8.95
CA ASN A 12 3.41 -17.03 10.03
C ASN A 12 3.21 -17.62 11.44
N GLY A 13 2.69 -18.84 11.55
CA GLY A 13 2.45 -19.54 12.81
C GLY A 13 1.09 -19.27 13.44
N GLU A 14 0.32 -18.30 12.97
CA GLU A 14 -1.02 -18.00 13.49
C GLU A 14 -2.02 -19.10 13.12
N MET A 15 -2.96 -19.35 14.03
CA MET A 15 -4.14 -20.19 13.78
C MET A 15 -5.25 -19.35 13.15
N ALA A 16 -5.96 -19.90 12.18
CA ALA A 16 -7.12 -19.28 11.55
C ALA A 16 -8.18 -20.32 11.23
N ALA A 17 -9.43 -19.88 11.11
CA ALA A 17 -10.53 -20.71 10.64
C ALA A 17 -10.19 -21.27 9.25
N PHE A 18 -10.41 -22.56 9.07
CA PHE A 18 -10.22 -23.22 7.79
C PHE A 18 -11.36 -22.88 6.82
N ASP A 19 -11.01 -22.49 5.60
CA ASP A 19 -11.96 -22.07 4.57
C ASP A 19 -11.84 -22.97 3.34
N ALA A 20 -12.76 -23.90 3.20
CA ALA A 20 -12.82 -24.84 2.08
C ALA A 20 -13.07 -24.16 0.73
N GLU A 21 -13.75 -23.00 0.72
CA GLU A 21 -14.02 -22.25 -0.52
C GLU A 21 -12.74 -21.72 -1.18
N LYS A 22 -11.71 -21.42 -0.39
CA LYS A 22 -10.40 -21.06 -0.95
C LYS A 22 -9.75 -22.19 -1.74
N ILE A 23 -9.93 -23.44 -1.28
CA ILE A 23 -9.45 -24.61 -2.01
C ILE A 23 -10.23 -24.76 -3.32
N ARG A 24 -11.56 -24.65 -3.24
CA ARG A 24 -12.44 -24.76 -4.42
C ARG A 24 -12.08 -23.71 -5.47
N ALA A 25 -11.92 -22.47 -5.05
CA ALA A 25 -11.53 -21.37 -5.93
C ALA A 25 -10.15 -21.61 -6.58
N ALA A 26 -9.17 -22.09 -5.81
CA ALA A 26 -7.83 -22.37 -6.33
C ALA A 26 -7.83 -23.53 -7.35
N MET A 27 -8.59 -24.60 -7.11
CA MET A 27 -8.79 -25.68 -8.09
C MET A 27 -9.46 -25.16 -9.36
N ARG A 28 -10.55 -24.38 -9.24
CA ARG A 28 -11.23 -23.77 -10.40
C ARG A 28 -10.30 -22.93 -11.26
N LEU A 29 -9.45 -22.13 -10.64
CA LEU A 29 -8.44 -21.33 -11.38
C LEU A 29 -7.46 -22.22 -12.16
N ALA A 30 -7.06 -23.37 -11.62
CA ALA A 30 -6.18 -24.30 -12.31
C ALA A 30 -6.86 -24.91 -13.55
N PHE A 31 -8.15 -25.27 -13.47
CA PHE A 31 -8.94 -25.74 -14.60
C PHE A 31 -9.12 -24.65 -15.67
N THR A 32 -9.45 -23.44 -15.25
CA THR A 32 -9.57 -22.28 -16.16
C THR A 32 -8.25 -21.99 -16.90
N ALA A 33 -7.13 -22.03 -16.19
CA ALA A 33 -5.80 -21.76 -16.75
C ALA A 33 -5.36 -22.77 -17.82
N THR A 34 -5.94 -23.97 -17.80
CA THR A 34 -5.62 -25.07 -18.74
C THR A 34 -6.71 -25.28 -19.81
N ASN A 35 -7.76 -24.46 -19.79
CA ASN A 35 -8.95 -24.63 -20.65
C ASN A 35 -9.59 -26.03 -20.56
N VAL A 36 -9.43 -26.70 -19.41
CA VAL A 36 -10.09 -27.97 -19.13
C VAL A 36 -11.44 -27.67 -18.48
N GLU A 37 -12.51 -28.11 -19.14
CA GLU A 37 -13.86 -27.95 -18.60
C GLU A 37 -14.08 -28.86 -17.39
N ILE A 38 -14.66 -28.32 -16.33
CA ILE A 38 -15.11 -29.08 -15.16
C ILE A 38 -16.51 -28.63 -14.74
N THR A 39 -17.38 -29.59 -14.44
CA THR A 39 -18.70 -29.28 -13.89
C THR A 39 -18.60 -28.91 -12.41
N GLU A 40 -19.57 -28.10 -11.93
CA GLU A 40 -19.64 -27.77 -10.49
C GLU A 40 -19.76 -29.04 -9.62
N GLN A 41 -20.48 -30.05 -10.13
CA GLN A 41 -20.63 -31.32 -9.43
C GLN A 41 -19.28 -32.04 -9.26
N SER A 42 -18.47 -32.10 -10.34
CA SER A 42 -17.14 -32.73 -10.32
C SER A 42 -16.18 -31.95 -9.42
N LEU A 43 -16.20 -30.60 -9.48
CA LEU A 43 -15.37 -29.75 -8.63
C LEU A 43 -15.71 -29.93 -7.15
N ASN A 44 -17.00 -30.02 -6.80
CA ASN A 44 -17.44 -30.31 -5.44
C ASN A 44 -17.09 -31.73 -4.98
N SER A 45 -17.05 -32.69 -5.90
CA SER A 45 -16.58 -34.05 -5.61
C SER A 45 -15.09 -34.08 -5.28
N LEU A 46 -14.28 -33.38 -6.09
CA LEU A 46 -12.84 -33.19 -5.82
C LEU A 46 -12.60 -32.53 -4.48
N LEU A 47 -13.33 -31.44 -4.18
CA LEU A 47 -13.21 -30.76 -2.88
C LEU A 47 -13.50 -31.70 -1.71
N ARG A 48 -14.59 -32.47 -1.77
CA ARG A 48 -14.93 -33.45 -0.71
C ARG A 48 -13.85 -34.51 -0.54
N ALA A 49 -13.24 -34.97 -1.63
CA ALA A 49 -12.15 -35.95 -1.57
C ALA A 49 -10.90 -35.36 -0.90
N VAL A 50 -10.55 -34.09 -1.22
CA VAL A 50 -9.47 -33.38 -0.53
C VAL A 50 -9.78 -33.21 0.97
N LEU A 51 -10.99 -32.75 1.31
CA LEU A 51 -11.38 -32.54 2.71
C LEU A 51 -11.28 -33.83 3.51
N LYS A 52 -11.75 -34.96 2.96
CA LYS A 52 -11.64 -36.28 3.60
C LYS A 52 -10.19 -36.67 3.90
N ARG A 53 -9.24 -36.36 3.01
CA ARG A 53 -7.81 -36.64 3.26
C ARG A 53 -7.24 -35.72 4.33
N LEU A 54 -7.75 -34.50 4.44
CA LEU A 54 -7.28 -33.54 5.45
C LEU A 54 -7.73 -33.93 6.87
N GLU A 55 -8.82 -34.68 7.04
CA GLU A 55 -9.27 -35.22 8.33
C GLU A 55 -8.23 -36.17 8.97
N GLU A 56 -7.37 -36.80 8.16
CA GLU A 56 -6.33 -37.71 8.63
C GLU A 56 -5.04 -36.99 9.06
N VAL A 57 -4.96 -35.64 8.83
CA VAL A 57 -3.77 -34.85 9.11
C VAL A 57 -3.83 -34.31 10.54
N GLN A 58 -2.86 -34.69 11.37
CA GLN A 58 -2.83 -34.27 12.80
C GLN A 58 -2.73 -32.75 13.00
N GLN A 59 -2.03 -32.05 12.14
CA GLN A 59 -1.91 -30.61 12.18
C GLN A 59 -2.10 -30.03 10.78
N LEU A 60 -3.19 -29.32 10.58
CA LEU A 60 -3.52 -28.74 9.28
C LEU A 60 -2.66 -27.50 9.02
N THR A 61 -1.83 -27.54 7.97
CA THR A 61 -1.02 -26.42 7.47
C THR A 61 -1.39 -26.09 6.05
N VAL A 62 -1.03 -24.89 5.60
CA VAL A 62 -1.26 -24.48 4.19
C VAL A 62 -0.56 -25.44 3.23
N GLU A 63 0.64 -25.92 3.58
CA GLU A 63 1.41 -26.88 2.80
C GLU A 63 0.69 -28.22 2.68
N ASN A 64 0.20 -28.79 3.79
CA ASN A 64 -0.56 -30.05 3.77
C ASN A 64 -1.78 -29.95 2.84
N VAL A 65 -2.54 -28.84 2.96
CA VAL A 65 -3.71 -28.60 2.12
C VAL A 65 -3.32 -28.59 0.63
N GLN A 66 -2.27 -27.88 0.29
CA GLN A 66 -1.80 -27.77 -1.09
C GLN A 66 -1.34 -29.12 -1.64
N ASP A 67 -0.60 -29.90 -0.85
CA ASP A 67 -0.14 -31.22 -1.24
C ASP A 67 -1.30 -32.18 -1.47
N GLN A 68 -2.36 -32.12 -0.64
CA GLN A 68 -3.56 -32.98 -0.82
C GLN A 68 -4.34 -32.57 -2.06
N VAL A 69 -4.41 -31.27 -2.40
CA VAL A 69 -5.04 -30.83 -3.67
C VAL A 69 -4.27 -31.36 -4.88
N GLU A 70 -2.96 -31.23 -4.89
CA GLU A 70 -2.09 -31.73 -5.97
C GLU A 70 -2.27 -33.25 -6.18
N GLN A 71 -2.20 -34.01 -5.10
CA GLN A 71 -2.36 -35.46 -5.11
C GLN A 71 -3.75 -35.87 -5.61
N GLN A 72 -4.81 -35.17 -5.18
CA GLN A 72 -6.16 -35.49 -5.61
C GLN A 72 -6.41 -35.19 -7.08
N LEU A 73 -5.92 -34.05 -7.60
CA LEU A 73 -6.00 -33.72 -9.02
C LEU A 73 -5.29 -34.76 -9.89
N MET A 74 -4.10 -35.22 -9.45
CA MET A 74 -3.36 -36.27 -10.15
C MET A 74 -4.07 -37.63 -10.09
N ALA A 75 -4.63 -38.01 -8.93
CA ALA A 75 -5.32 -39.27 -8.74
C ALA A 75 -6.58 -39.41 -9.61
N GLU A 76 -7.26 -38.30 -9.86
CA GLU A 76 -8.44 -38.24 -10.76
C GLU A 76 -8.08 -38.05 -12.25
N GLY A 77 -6.77 -38.03 -12.59
CA GLY A 77 -6.31 -37.92 -13.96
C GLY A 77 -6.28 -36.49 -14.53
N TYR A 78 -6.51 -35.46 -13.71
CA TYR A 78 -6.46 -34.06 -14.12
C TYR A 78 -5.03 -33.53 -14.14
N TYR A 79 -4.16 -34.13 -14.96
CA TYR A 79 -2.71 -33.84 -14.97
C TYR A 79 -2.37 -32.41 -15.37
N GLU A 80 -3.03 -31.84 -16.40
CA GLU A 80 -2.79 -30.46 -16.81
C GLU A 80 -3.24 -29.44 -15.75
N PRO A 81 -4.45 -29.52 -15.16
CA PRO A 81 -4.82 -28.71 -14.01
C PRO A 81 -3.90 -28.90 -12.80
N ALA A 82 -3.46 -30.12 -12.48
CA ALA A 82 -2.52 -30.37 -11.41
C ALA A 82 -1.18 -29.65 -11.66
N LYS A 83 -0.63 -29.76 -12.87
CA LYS A 83 0.59 -29.05 -13.27
C LYS A 83 0.42 -27.52 -13.17
N ALA A 84 -0.69 -26.98 -13.65
CA ALA A 84 -0.97 -25.56 -13.55
C ALA A 84 -1.06 -25.10 -12.08
N TYR A 85 -1.69 -25.90 -11.22
CA TYR A 85 -1.78 -25.64 -9.78
C TYR A 85 -0.40 -25.60 -9.12
N ILE A 86 0.47 -26.59 -9.39
CA ILE A 86 1.84 -26.68 -8.88
C ILE A 86 2.65 -25.46 -9.32
N LEU A 87 2.64 -25.13 -10.61
CA LEU A 87 3.38 -23.97 -11.14
C LEU A 87 2.91 -22.66 -10.56
N TYR A 88 1.60 -22.49 -10.37
CA TYR A 88 1.02 -21.31 -9.72
C TYR A 88 1.45 -21.20 -8.24
N ARG A 89 1.41 -22.32 -7.51
CA ARG A 89 1.91 -22.42 -6.12
C ARG A 89 3.39 -22.02 -6.02
N GLU A 90 4.21 -22.58 -6.90
CA GLU A 90 5.66 -22.30 -6.95
C GLU A 90 5.91 -20.81 -7.25
N LYS A 91 5.23 -20.25 -8.24
CA LYS A 91 5.32 -18.81 -8.57
C LYS A 91 4.97 -17.94 -7.38
N ARG A 92 3.87 -18.23 -6.68
CA ARG A 92 3.46 -17.48 -5.47
C ARG A 92 4.45 -17.62 -4.32
N THR A 93 5.03 -18.80 -4.13
CA THR A 93 6.04 -19.04 -3.09
C THR A 93 7.32 -18.23 -3.38
N LYS A 94 7.80 -18.23 -4.62
CA LYS A 94 8.96 -17.43 -5.04
C LYS A 94 8.72 -15.93 -4.89
N ALA A 95 7.55 -15.45 -5.32
CA ALA A 95 7.16 -14.05 -5.19
C ALA A 95 7.12 -13.61 -3.71
N ARG A 96 6.54 -14.43 -2.85
CA ARG A 96 6.50 -14.15 -1.41
C ARG A 96 7.91 -14.13 -0.80
N ALA A 97 8.74 -15.12 -1.07
CA ALA A 97 10.12 -15.16 -0.58
C ALA A 97 10.93 -13.93 -1.03
N MET A 98 10.67 -13.44 -2.25
CA MET A 98 11.29 -12.22 -2.75
C MET A 98 10.82 -10.98 -1.98
N ARG A 99 9.50 -10.83 -1.70
CA ARG A 99 8.99 -9.71 -0.88
C ARG A 99 9.58 -9.71 0.52
N GLU A 100 9.58 -10.86 1.17
CA GLU A 100 10.15 -11.05 2.51
C GLU A 100 11.66 -10.71 2.53
N ARG A 101 12.40 -11.11 1.50
CA ARG A 101 13.82 -10.78 1.35
C ARG A 101 14.06 -9.27 1.20
N ILE A 102 13.27 -8.59 0.36
CA ILE A 102 13.38 -7.13 0.18
C ILE A 102 13.03 -6.41 1.48
N ALA A 103 11.91 -6.79 2.12
CA ALA A 103 11.46 -6.19 3.37
C ALA A 103 12.46 -6.37 4.51
N ALA A 104 13.03 -7.58 4.66
CA ALA A 104 14.05 -7.86 5.65
C ALA A 104 15.32 -7.03 5.44
N ARG A 105 15.73 -6.83 4.19
CA ARG A 105 16.90 -6.03 3.85
C ARG A 105 16.71 -4.53 4.15
N MET A 106 15.48 -4.04 4.07
CA MET A 106 15.10 -2.68 4.44
C MET A 106 14.78 -2.53 5.94
N GLU A 107 14.93 -3.60 6.72
CA GLU A 107 14.53 -3.64 8.15
C GLU A 107 13.09 -3.15 8.37
N ASP A 108 12.22 -3.39 7.37
CA ASP A 108 10.85 -2.89 7.34
C ASP A 108 9.84 -3.99 6.97
N PRO A 109 9.31 -4.70 7.98
CA PRO A 109 8.30 -5.74 7.74
C PRO A 109 7.02 -5.22 7.06
N SER A 110 6.67 -3.93 7.23
CA SER A 110 5.49 -3.32 6.63
C SER A 110 5.60 -3.16 5.11
N LEU A 111 6.83 -3.12 4.58
CA LEU A 111 7.11 -3.05 3.15
C LEU A 111 6.57 -4.29 2.38
N GLU A 112 6.49 -5.47 3.03
CA GLU A 112 5.91 -6.66 2.40
C GLU A 112 4.47 -6.42 1.93
N GLY A 113 3.67 -5.69 2.71
CA GLY A 113 2.31 -5.30 2.33
C GLY A 113 2.28 -4.45 1.05
N THR A 114 3.11 -3.42 1.00
CA THR A 114 3.23 -2.53 -0.18
C THR A 114 3.72 -3.29 -1.41
N LEU A 115 4.70 -4.17 -1.27
CA LEU A 115 5.20 -5.00 -2.38
C LEU A 115 4.12 -5.96 -2.90
N ARG A 116 3.30 -6.52 -2.02
CA ARG A 116 2.16 -7.38 -2.40
C ARG A 116 1.08 -6.61 -3.16
N GLU A 117 0.77 -5.39 -2.77
CA GLU A 117 -0.14 -4.51 -3.50
C GLU A 117 0.41 -4.14 -4.88
N ILE A 118 1.72 -3.87 -4.97
CA ILE A 118 2.39 -3.63 -6.25
C ILE A 118 2.23 -4.84 -7.17
N GLU A 119 2.47 -6.07 -6.69
CA GLU A 119 2.30 -7.28 -7.50
C GLU A 119 0.85 -7.51 -7.93
N ALA A 120 -0.13 -7.09 -7.13
CA ALA A 120 -1.54 -7.21 -7.48
C ALA A 120 -1.99 -6.20 -8.56
N ASP A 121 -1.41 -5.00 -8.56
CA ASP A 121 -1.85 -3.88 -9.42
C ASP A 121 -1.06 -3.76 -10.73
N PHE A 122 0.10 -4.44 -10.84
CA PHE A 122 0.97 -4.37 -12.01
C PHE A 122 1.15 -5.74 -12.67
N ASP A 123 1.17 -5.75 -14.00
CA ASP A 123 1.47 -6.96 -14.78
C ASP A 123 2.85 -7.51 -14.44
N SER A 124 2.89 -8.66 -13.79
CA SER A 124 4.14 -9.30 -13.35
C SER A 124 5.08 -9.74 -14.50
N ALA A 125 4.62 -9.75 -15.74
CA ALA A 125 5.46 -10.03 -16.90
C ALA A 125 6.40 -8.83 -17.21
N LYS A 126 5.91 -7.61 -16.97
CA LYS A 126 6.65 -6.37 -17.23
C LYS A 126 7.21 -5.72 -15.96
N TYR A 127 6.53 -5.89 -14.82
CA TYR A 127 6.80 -5.20 -13.55
C TYR A 127 7.10 -6.20 -12.44
N SER A 128 8.04 -7.10 -12.70
CA SER A 128 8.41 -8.17 -11.78
C SER A 128 9.28 -7.66 -10.64
N LEU A 129 9.01 -8.07 -9.42
CA LEU A 129 9.88 -7.82 -8.27
C LEU A 129 11.27 -8.46 -8.43
N ASN A 130 11.41 -9.50 -9.25
CA ASN A 130 12.72 -10.07 -9.58
C ASN A 130 13.57 -9.06 -10.35
N LEU A 131 13.00 -8.38 -11.37
CA LEU A 131 13.69 -7.31 -12.10
C LEU A 131 14.10 -6.17 -11.18
N LEU A 132 13.20 -5.77 -10.29
CA LEU A 132 13.51 -4.75 -9.28
C LEU A 132 14.67 -5.18 -8.37
N ALA A 133 14.64 -6.42 -7.87
CA ALA A 133 15.70 -6.95 -7.03
C ALA A 133 17.04 -7.05 -7.75
N GLU A 134 17.07 -7.53 -9.01
CA GLU A 134 18.28 -7.59 -9.82
C GLU A 134 18.87 -6.19 -10.08
N GLN A 135 18.03 -5.20 -10.39
CA GLN A 135 18.49 -3.83 -10.60
C GLN A 135 19.00 -3.21 -9.30
N TYR A 136 18.30 -3.45 -8.18
CA TYR A 136 18.74 -3.03 -6.86
C TYR A 136 20.12 -3.59 -6.50
N GLU A 137 20.35 -4.91 -6.72
CA GLU A 137 21.66 -5.57 -6.45
C GLU A 137 22.81 -5.01 -7.30
N ARG A 138 22.53 -4.46 -8.49
CA ARG A 138 23.54 -3.77 -9.32
C ARG A 138 23.93 -2.41 -8.78
N LEU A 139 23.04 -1.75 -8.05
CA LEU A 139 23.21 -0.37 -7.58
C LEU A 139 23.72 -0.28 -6.14
N ILE A 140 23.45 -1.30 -5.32
CA ILE A 140 23.84 -1.31 -3.92
C ILE A 140 25.36 -1.41 -3.78
N ARG A 141 25.87 -0.77 -2.74
CA ARG A 141 27.28 -0.82 -2.34
C ARG A 141 27.41 -1.26 -0.89
N GLU A 142 28.53 -1.83 -0.55
CA GLU A 142 28.85 -2.22 0.82
C GLU A 142 28.94 -0.97 1.73
N GLY A 143 28.47 -1.09 2.97
CA GLY A 143 28.50 0.00 3.96
C GLY A 143 27.36 1.03 3.87
N MET A 144 26.41 0.87 2.93
CA MET A 144 25.24 1.75 2.88
C MET A 144 24.31 1.53 4.09
N SER A 145 23.87 2.63 4.69
CA SER A 145 22.82 2.62 5.71
C SER A 145 21.47 2.15 5.12
N VAL A 146 20.55 1.69 5.97
CA VAL A 146 19.19 1.28 5.53
C VAL A 146 18.50 2.39 4.74
N ARG A 147 18.56 3.64 5.20
CA ARG A 147 17.98 4.79 4.49
C ARG A 147 18.58 5.06 3.10
N GLU A 148 19.86 4.80 2.93
CA GLU A 148 20.49 4.87 1.61
C GLU A 148 20.03 3.71 0.73
N GLN A 149 19.87 2.52 1.29
CA GLN A 149 19.36 1.35 0.59
C GLN A 149 17.91 1.54 0.13
N GLU A 150 17.05 2.19 0.92
CA GLU A 150 15.69 2.59 0.53
C GLU A 150 15.68 3.48 -0.71
N LYS A 151 16.54 4.51 -0.71
CA LYS A 151 16.71 5.40 -1.87
C LYS A 151 17.20 4.65 -3.12
N ILE A 152 18.11 3.69 -2.93
CA ILE A 152 18.59 2.83 -4.01
C ILE A 152 17.49 1.93 -4.56
N LEU A 153 16.61 1.40 -3.70
CA LEU A 153 15.47 0.60 -4.16
C LEU A 153 14.50 1.41 -5.02
N VAL A 154 14.18 2.64 -4.60
CA VAL A 154 13.36 3.56 -5.39
C VAL A 154 14.06 3.92 -6.72
N LYS A 155 15.36 4.21 -6.68
CA LYS A 155 16.16 4.48 -7.86
C LYS A 155 16.19 3.30 -8.83
N ALA A 156 16.34 2.08 -8.32
CA ALA A 156 16.29 0.86 -9.12
C ALA A 156 14.97 0.74 -9.89
N ALA A 157 13.84 1.06 -9.24
CA ALA A 157 12.54 1.06 -9.90
C ALA A 157 12.46 2.12 -11.02
N ILE A 158 12.98 3.33 -10.79
CA ILE A 158 13.00 4.40 -11.81
C ILE A 158 13.86 4.01 -13.00
N GLU A 159 15.03 3.43 -12.79
CA GLU A 159 15.93 3.03 -13.88
C GLU A 159 15.37 1.90 -14.76
N LEU A 160 14.34 1.19 -14.31
CA LEU A 160 13.59 0.20 -15.09
C LEU A 160 12.52 0.82 -16.00
N THR A 161 12.27 2.12 -15.90
CA THR A 161 11.28 2.82 -16.74
C THR A 161 11.76 2.88 -18.19
N THR A 162 10.96 2.30 -19.10
CA THR A 162 11.19 2.32 -20.54
C THR A 162 9.91 2.66 -21.29
N MET A 163 10.01 2.86 -22.60
CA MET A 163 8.83 3.08 -23.46
C MET A 163 7.86 1.90 -23.42
N GLU A 164 8.39 0.67 -23.30
CA GLU A 164 7.61 -0.57 -23.23
C GLU A 164 7.05 -0.85 -21.84
N ALA A 165 7.66 -0.26 -20.79
CA ALA A 165 7.29 -0.43 -19.39
C ALA A 165 7.27 0.90 -18.61
N PRO A 166 6.41 1.86 -19.03
CA PRO A 166 6.43 3.22 -18.47
C PRO A 166 5.92 3.27 -17.03
N ARG A 167 5.12 2.28 -16.59
CA ARG A 167 4.51 2.32 -15.24
C ARG A 167 5.46 2.01 -14.10
N TRP A 168 6.76 1.75 -14.37
CA TRP A 168 7.77 1.67 -13.31
C TRP A 168 7.87 2.97 -12.49
N GLU A 169 7.58 4.12 -13.08
CA GLU A 169 7.53 5.39 -12.34
C GLU A 169 6.45 5.41 -11.25
N TYR A 170 5.29 4.77 -11.46
CA TYR A 170 4.24 4.64 -10.46
C TYR A 170 4.62 3.66 -9.35
N LEU A 171 5.30 2.59 -9.71
CA LEU A 171 5.83 1.62 -8.76
C LEU A 171 6.89 2.26 -7.85
N ALA A 172 7.80 3.05 -8.45
CA ALA A 172 8.79 3.82 -7.71
C ALA A 172 8.14 4.84 -6.77
N ALA A 173 7.07 5.52 -7.22
CA ALA A 173 6.30 6.43 -6.38
C ALA A 173 5.70 5.73 -5.15
N ARG A 174 5.16 4.51 -5.32
CA ARG A 174 4.62 3.73 -4.19
C ARG A 174 5.68 3.36 -3.17
N LEU A 175 6.86 2.94 -3.62
CA LEU A 175 8.00 2.65 -2.74
C LEU A 175 8.46 3.91 -2.00
N GLN A 176 8.60 5.03 -2.72
CA GLN A 176 8.99 6.31 -2.13
C GLN A 176 7.97 6.78 -1.09
N ASN A 177 6.68 6.72 -1.41
CA ASN A 177 5.61 7.11 -0.48
C ASN A 177 5.57 6.22 0.77
N HIS A 178 5.82 4.92 0.61
CA HIS A 178 5.91 4.00 1.73
C HIS A 178 6.98 4.43 2.74
N PHE A 179 8.22 4.66 2.28
CA PHE A 179 9.33 5.07 3.15
C PHE A 179 9.11 6.46 3.73
N PHE A 180 8.57 7.39 2.95
CA PHE A 180 8.25 8.72 3.40
C PHE A 180 7.17 8.72 4.49
N SER A 181 6.06 8.05 4.26
CA SER A 181 4.95 7.96 5.23
C SER A 181 5.36 7.23 6.51
N ARG A 182 6.25 6.22 6.41
CA ARG A 182 6.87 5.61 7.57
C ARG A 182 7.68 6.62 8.37
N THR A 183 8.50 7.43 7.71
CA THR A 183 9.29 8.47 8.38
C THR A 183 8.40 9.48 9.11
N VAL A 184 7.29 9.93 8.49
CA VAL A 184 6.32 10.82 9.15
C VAL A 184 5.73 10.16 10.40
N ARG A 185 5.33 8.88 10.32
CA ARG A 185 4.81 8.14 11.49
C ARG A 185 5.84 8.00 12.60
N GLU A 186 7.11 7.71 12.27
CA GLU A 186 8.19 7.62 13.25
C GLU A 186 8.41 8.96 13.98
N GLU A 187 8.36 10.09 13.26
CA GLU A 187 8.50 11.41 13.88
C GLU A 187 7.29 11.74 14.77
N MET A 188 6.07 11.42 14.36
CA MET A 188 4.87 11.56 15.20
C MET A 188 4.98 10.71 16.49
N GLN A 189 5.42 9.46 16.37
CA GLN A 189 5.59 8.58 17.53
C GLN A 189 6.64 9.12 18.54
N LYS A 190 7.75 9.68 18.04
CA LYS A 190 8.78 10.31 18.90
C LYS A 190 8.22 11.51 19.68
N GLN A 191 7.29 12.24 19.11
CA GLN A 191 6.64 13.40 19.73
C GLN A 191 5.36 13.02 20.49
N ASN A 192 5.02 11.72 20.55
CA ASN A 192 3.81 11.18 21.18
C ASN A 192 2.49 11.73 20.57
N ILE A 193 2.50 12.07 19.28
CA ILE A 193 1.35 12.54 18.52
C ILE A 193 0.59 11.30 17.98
N GLN A 194 -0.70 11.20 18.27
CA GLN A 194 -1.53 10.04 17.89
C GLN A 194 -2.63 10.37 16.88
N THR A 195 -3.11 11.62 16.89
CA THR A 195 -4.25 12.05 16.08
C THR A 195 -3.89 13.20 15.15
N PHE A 196 -4.73 13.41 14.12
CA PHE A 196 -4.56 14.54 13.20
C PHE A 196 -4.71 15.89 13.91
N PRO A 197 -5.72 16.16 14.78
CA PRO A 197 -5.77 17.38 15.55
C PRO A 197 -4.54 17.64 16.41
N GLU A 198 -4.06 16.63 17.17
CA GLU A 198 -2.84 16.77 17.97
C GLU A 198 -1.63 17.20 17.11
N LYS A 199 -1.49 16.62 15.92
CA LYS A 199 -0.44 17.03 14.96
C LYS A 199 -0.57 18.49 14.58
N LEU A 200 -1.78 18.97 14.28
CA LEU A 200 -2.00 20.36 13.89
C LEU A 200 -1.67 21.34 15.03
N HIS A 201 -2.01 20.99 16.27
CA HIS A 201 -1.63 21.79 17.44
C HIS A 201 -0.13 21.86 17.62
N ASP A 202 0.57 20.72 17.58
CA ASP A 202 2.02 20.63 17.72
C ASP A 202 2.72 21.46 16.63
N LEU A 203 2.35 21.30 15.37
CA LEU A 203 2.89 22.08 14.27
C LEU A 203 2.58 23.58 14.35
N ALA A 204 1.41 23.97 14.91
CA ALA A 204 1.05 25.36 15.13
C ALA A 204 1.87 25.98 16.27
N ASP A 205 2.17 25.21 17.31
CA ASP A 205 3.02 25.64 18.43
C ASP A 205 4.47 25.82 17.98
N GLU A 206 4.97 24.99 17.07
CA GLU A 206 6.25 25.17 16.41
C GLU A 206 6.30 26.30 15.37
N GLY A 207 5.16 26.92 15.05
CA GLY A 207 5.03 27.96 14.03
C GLY A 207 5.14 27.46 12.58
N LEU A 208 4.84 26.19 12.36
CA LEU A 208 4.87 25.52 11.04
C LEU A 208 3.47 25.43 10.40
N TYR A 209 2.42 25.45 11.21
CA TYR A 209 1.02 25.44 10.78
C TYR A 209 0.28 26.70 11.24
N GLY A 210 -0.73 27.12 10.49
CA GLY A 210 -1.48 28.34 10.77
C GLY A 210 -2.48 28.17 11.92
N ARG A 211 -2.29 28.89 13.04
CA ARG A 211 -3.24 28.89 14.17
C ARG A 211 -4.66 29.28 13.76
N TYR A 212 -4.81 30.09 12.71
CA TYR A 212 -6.10 30.50 12.17
C TYR A 212 -6.97 29.30 11.72
N ILE A 213 -6.38 28.17 11.34
CA ILE A 213 -7.11 26.92 11.05
C ILE A 213 -7.70 26.37 12.36
N LEU A 214 -6.91 26.30 13.42
CA LEU A 214 -7.35 25.80 14.73
C LEU A 214 -8.41 26.71 15.36
N GLU A 215 -8.38 28.02 15.08
CA GLU A 215 -9.39 28.98 15.52
C GLU A 215 -10.70 28.91 14.71
N ALA A 216 -10.60 28.45 13.44
CA ALA A 216 -11.73 28.34 12.54
C ALA A 216 -12.57 27.06 12.73
N TYR A 217 -11.96 25.99 13.16
CA TYR A 217 -12.56 24.65 13.28
C TYR A 217 -12.57 24.16 14.72
N SER A 218 -13.63 23.44 15.13
CA SER A 218 -13.65 22.74 16.42
C SER A 218 -12.78 21.47 16.38
N GLU A 219 -12.43 20.93 17.55
CA GLU A 219 -11.67 19.66 17.65
C GLU A 219 -12.41 18.51 16.96
N GLU A 220 -13.75 18.46 17.09
CA GLU A 220 -14.58 17.45 16.45
C GLU A 220 -14.52 17.59 14.92
N GLU A 221 -14.56 18.81 14.38
CA GLU A 221 -14.41 19.05 12.95
C GLU A 221 -13.03 18.67 12.43
N LEU A 222 -11.98 18.96 13.19
CA LEU A 222 -10.62 18.55 12.83
C LEU A 222 -10.46 17.03 12.88
N GLN A 223 -11.08 16.35 13.84
CA GLN A 223 -11.08 14.88 13.88
C GLN A 223 -11.85 14.31 12.68
N MET A 224 -13.04 14.83 12.38
CA MET A 224 -13.81 14.44 11.19
C MET A 224 -13.00 14.65 9.91
N ALA A 225 -12.24 15.74 9.81
CA ALA A 225 -11.36 16.00 8.68
C ALA A 225 -10.26 14.92 8.59
N GLY A 226 -9.61 14.58 9.69
CA GLY A 226 -8.61 13.50 9.74
C GLY A 226 -9.16 12.17 9.24
N ASP A 227 -10.40 11.86 9.56
CA ASP A 227 -11.08 10.62 9.14
C ASP A 227 -11.41 10.60 7.62
N MET A 228 -11.36 11.77 6.93
CA MET A 228 -11.51 11.85 5.46
C MET A 228 -10.26 11.39 4.70
N ILE A 229 -9.11 11.27 5.36
CA ILE A 229 -7.85 10.92 4.72
C ILE A 229 -7.93 9.55 4.05
N CYS A 230 -7.61 9.51 2.76
CA CYS A 230 -7.63 8.30 1.92
C CYS A 230 -6.23 8.03 1.35
N PRO A 231 -5.38 7.26 2.05
CA PRO A 231 -3.99 6.98 1.62
C PRO A 231 -3.89 6.28 0.26
N GLU A 232 -4.93 5.53 -0.14
CA GLU A 232 -4.97 4.81 -1.41
C GLU A 232 -4.88 5.75 -2.62
N ARG A 233 -5.23 7.02 -2.48
CA ARG A 233 -5.14 8.03 -3.54
C ARG A 233 -3.70 8.37 -3.90
N ASP A 234 -2.73 8.08 -3.03
CA ASP A 234 -1.31 8.23 -3.31
C ASP A 234 -0.83 7.33 -4.47
N ARG A 235 -1.62 6.30 -4.83
CA ARG A 235 -1.39 5.45 -6.00
C ARG A 235 -1.49 6.19 -7.34
N LEU A 236 -2.05 7.39 -7.36
CA LEU A 236 -2.18 8.23 -8.55
C LEU A 236 -0.88 8.95 -8.92
N PHE A 237 0.07 9.06 -7.99
CA PHE A 237 1.31 9.78 -8.24
C PHE A 237 2.26 9.04 -9.15
N THR A 238 2.87 9.80 -10.08
CA THR A 238 4.15 9.44 -10.69
C THR A 238 5.29 9.74 -9.69
N TYR A 239 6.44 9.13 -9.91
CA TYR A 239 7.62 9.41 -9.08
C TYR A 239 7.99 10.90 -9.07
N ALA A 240 8.07 11.53 -10.26
CA ALA A 240 8.43 12.94 -10.37
C ALA A 240 7.41 13.87 -9.69
N GLY A 241 6.12 13.57 -9.83
CA GLY A 241 5.04 14.32 -9.17
C GLY A 241 5.11 14.23 -7.66
N LEU A 242 5.27 13.02 -7.14
CA LEU A 242 5.41 12.80 -5.70
C LEU A 242 6.68 13.45 -5.14
N GLU A 243 7.82 13.28 -5.81
CA GLU A 243 9.10 13.88 -5.40
C GLU A 243 9.00 15.40 -5.27
N LEU A 244 8.33 16.05 -6.22
CA LEU A 244 8.06 17.48 -6.15
C LEU A 244 7.21 17.86 -4.94
N LEU A 245 6.12 17.13 -4.69
CA LEU A 245 5.25 17.34 -3.54
C LEU A 245 6.01 17.21 -2.21
N LEU A 246 6.71 16.09 -2.04
CA LEU A 246 7.41 15.76 -0.81
C LEU A 246 8.55 16.72 -0.50
N LYS A 247 9.27 17.20 -1.50
CA LYS A 247 10.38 18.14 -1.30
C LYS A 247 9.94 19.59 -1.14
N ARG A 248 8.86 19.98 -1.79
CA ARG A 248 8.57 21.42 -1.98
C ARG A 248 7.35 21.90 -1.19
N TYR A 249 6.36 21.04 -0.97
CA TYR A 249 5.07 21.48 -0.46
C TYR A 249 4.71 20.95 0.92
N VAL A 250 5.04 19.69 1.26
CA VAL A 250 4.75 19.15 2.59
C VAL A 250 5.51 19.89 3.69
N ILE A 251 4.96 19.90 4.88
CA ILE A 251 5.58 20.55 6.04
C ILE A 251 6.73 19.68 6.56
N HIS A 252 7.85 20.35 6.79
CA HIS A 252 9.03 19.78 7.43
C HIS A 252 9.35 20.57 8.69
N THR A 253 9.94 19.93 9.69
CA THR A 253 10.54 20.58 10.83
C THR A 253 11.73 21.45 10.40
N ARG A 254 12.25 22.29 11.30
CA ARG A 254 13.42 23.15 11.01
C ARG A 254 14.69 22.37 10.69
N ASP A 255 14.80 21.15 11.18
CA ASP A 255 15.90 20.22 10.89
C ASP A 255 15.62 19.32 9.65
N GLY A 256 14.58 19.62 8.90
CA GLY A 256 14.26 18.99 7.62
C GLY A 256 13.55 17.64 7.68
N LYS A 257 12.98 17.27 8.83
CA LYS A 257 12.20 16.04 8.95
C LYS A 257 10.77 16.26 8.49
N PRO A 258 10.19 15.33 7.71
CA PRO A 258 8.82 15.45 7.25
C PRO A 258 7.84 15.21 8.41
N MET A 259 6.84 16.09 8.51
CA MET A 259 5.75 16.00 9.49
C MET A 259 4.38 15.85 8.86
N GLU A 260 4.30 15.90 7.54
CA GLU A 260 3.04 15.87 6.81
C GLU A 260 3.14 14.90 5.63
N THR A 261 2.11 14.08 5.44
CA THR A 261 1.95 13.26 4.23
C THR A 261 1.33 14.06 3.10
N SER A 262 1.39 13.54 1.86
CA SER A 262 0.71 14.14 0.71
C SER A 262 -0.79 14.33 0.93
N GLN A 263 -1.47 13.35 1.53
CA GLN A 263 -2.91 13.41 1.80
C GLN A 263 -3.25 14.44 2.89
N GLU A 264 -2.46 14.53 3.94
CA GLU A 264 -2.60 15.55 4.97
C GLU A 264 -2.38 16.95 4.42
N MET A 265 -1.45 17.11 3.48
CA MET A 265 -1.23 18.37 2.75
C MET A 265 -2.48 18.79 1.98
N PHE A 266 -3.07 17.90 1.20
CA PHE A 266 -4.32 18.21 0.47
C PHE A 266 -5.47 18.54 1.41
N LEU A 267 -5.58 17.80 2.52
CA LEU A 267 -6.60 18.08 3.53
C LEU A 267 -6.39 19.45 4.18
N GLY A 268 -5.16 19.81 4.53
CA GLY A 268 -4.83 21.12 5.09
C GLY A 268 -5.17 22.28 4.13
N ILE A 269 -4.93 22.09 2.83
CA ILE A 269 -5.35 23.05 1.80
C ILE A 269 -6.88 23.13 1.74
N ALA A 270 -7.58 22.01 1.78
CA ALA A 270 -9.04 21.96 1.78
C ALA A 270 -9.66 22.67 2.99
N LEU A 271 -9.09 22.46 4.19
CA LEU A 271 -9.47 23.18 5.41
C LEU A 271 -9.31 24.70 5.24
N HIS A 272 -8.18 25.13 4.68
CA HIS A 272 -7.97 26.56 4.40
C HIS A 272 -9.01 27.12 3.43
N LEU A 273 -9.28 26.43 2.34
CA LEU A 273 -10.23 26.91 1.32
C LEU A 273 -11.67 26.97 1.82
N ALA A 274 -12.07 26.02 2.67
CA ALA A 274 -13.44 25.93 3.20
C ALA A 274 -13.70 26.75 4.47
N MET A 275 -12.67 27.34 5.10
CA MET A 275 -12.81 27.96 6.42
C MET A 275 -13.83 29.13 6.48
N GLN A 276 -14.09 29.79 5.34
CA GLN A 276 -15.04 30.91 5.25
C GLN A 276 -16.46 30.45 4.92
N GLU A 277 -16.68 29.16 4.66
CA GLU A 277 -18.01 28.63 4.36
C GLU A 277 -18.91 28.68 5.61
N LYS A 278 -20.11 29.27 5.47
CA LYS A 278 -21.05 29.47 6.58
C LYS A 278 -22.00 28.30 6.76
N ARG A 279 -22.21 27.50 5.73
CA ARG A 279 -23.11 26.33 5.74
C ARG A 279 -22.35 25.12 5.17
N ASP A 280 -22.63 23.98 5.75
CA ASP A 280 -22.11 22.70 5.27
C ASP A 280 -20.58 22.69 5.09
N ARG A 281 -19.86 23.41 5.98
CA ARG A 281 -18.41 23.64 5.86
C ARG A 281 -17.63 22.35 5.70
N MET A 282 -17.97 21.32 6.47
CA MET A 282 -17.28 20.03 6.39
C MET A 282 -17.56 19.28 5.07
N GLU A 283 -18.72 19.50 4.43
CA GLU A 283 -18.97 18.99 3.08
C GLU A 283 -18.06 19.70 2.05
N TRP A 284 -17.83 21.02 2.21
CA TRP A 284 -16.89 21.74 1.36
C TRP A 284 -15.45 21.29 1.58
N VAL A 285 -15.03 21.02 2.82
CA VAL A 285 -13.73 20.41 3.12
C VAL A 285 -13.60 19.10 2.35
N GLN A 286 -14.58 18.20 2.44
CA GLN A 286 -14.56 16.92 1.73
C GLN A 286 -14.48 17.11 0.21
N ARG A 287 -15.26 18.01 -0.37
CA ARG A 287 -15.26 18.28 -1.82
C ARG A 287 -13.91 18.80 -2.30
N PHE A 288 -13.33 19.79 -1.61
CA PHE A 288 -12.01 20.30 -1.98
C PHE A 288 -10.92 19.25 -1.81
N TYR A 289 -10.95 18.49 -0.72
CA TYR A 289 -10.04 17.38 -0.51
C TYR A 289 -10.16 16.33 -1.62
N ASP A 290 -11.36 15.94 -1.99
CA ASP A 290 -11.61 14.96 -3.05
C ASP A 290 -11.05 15.43 -4.39
N MET A 291 -11.33 16.66 -4.80
CA MET A 291 -10.85 17.22 -6.06
C MET A 291 -9.31 17.28 -6.13
N LEU A 292 -8.68 17.73 -5.04
CA LEU A 292 -7.22 17.86 -4.96
C LEU A 292 -6.54 16.49 -4.91
N SER A 293 -6.98 15.61 -4.03
CA SER A 293 -6.35 14.33 -3.78
C SER A 293 -6.60 13.29 -4.89
N ARG A 294 -7.68 13.45 -5.68
CA ARG A 294 -7.94 12.67 -6.90
C ARG A 294 -7.26 13.24 -8.14
N MET A 295 -6.48 14.31 -8.00
CA MET A 295 -5.81 14.99 -9.13
C MET A 295 -6.77 15.55 -10.19
N GLU A 296 -8.01 15.87 -9.83
CA GLU A 296 -8.99 16.48 -10.73
C GLU A 296 -8.69 17.95 -10.97
N VAL A 297 -8.06 18.60 -10.00
CA VAL A 297 -7.65 20.02 -10.05
C VAL A 297 -6.20 20.17 -9.56
N THR A 298 -5.42 20.97 -10.26
CA THR A 298 -4.08 21.38 -9.85
C THR A 298 -4.12 22.84 -9.36
N MET A 299 -3.63 23.08 -8.16
CA MET A 299 -3.55 24.44 -7.60
C MET A 299 -2.21 25.09 -7.94
N ALA A 300 -2.22 26.43 -7.96
CA ALA A 300 -0.99 27.20 -8.11
C ALA A 300 0.01 26.94 -6.98
N THR A 301 1.31 27.03 -7.28
CA THR A 301 2.40 26.82 -6.31
C THR A 301 2.19 27.56 -4.98
N PRO A 302 1.82 28.83 -4.93
CA PRO A 302 1.60 29.50 -3.65
C PRO A 302 0.49 28.88 -2.80
N THR A 303 -0.61 28.43 -3.41
CA THR A 303 -1.68 27.73 -2.70
C THR A 303 -1.20 26.40 -2.13
N MET A 304 -0.50 25.60 -2.94
CA MET A 304 0.07 24.30 -2.51
C MET A 304 1.07 24.48 -1.35
N ALA A 305 1.89 25.52 -1.42
CA ALA A 305 2.96 25.76 -0.47
C ALA A 305 2.46 26.40 0.84
N ASN A 306 1.47 27.29 0.79
CA ASN A 306 1.21 28.22 1.87
C ASN A 306 -0.19 28.14 2.47
N ALA A 307 -1.18 27.54 1.80
CA ALA A 307 -2.60 27.59 2.20
C ALA A 307 -2.90 27.15 3.65
N ARG A 308 -2.04 26.48 4.33
CA ARG A 308 -2.20 26.03 5.72
C ARG A 308 -1.10 26.50 6.66
N LYS A 309 -0.13 27.27 6.13
CA LYS A 309 1.00 27.76 6.92
C LYS A 309 0.65 29.10 7.60
N PRO A 310 1.42 29.54 8.60
CA PRO A 310 1.17 30.80 9.31
C PRO A 310 1.11 32.01 8.39
N PHE A 311 1.95 32.02 7.37
CA PHE A 311 1.94 33.05 6.33
C PHE A 311 1.34 32.47 5.05
N TYR A 312 0.04 32.70 4.84
CA TYR A 312 -0.74 32.11 3.75
C TYR A 312 -0.90 33.05 2.55
N GLN A 313 0.19 33.49 1.96
CA GLN A 313 0.13 34.23 0.70
C GLN A 313 -0.12 33.25 -0.46
N LEU A 314 -1.27 33.40 -1.13
CA LEU A 314 -1.72 32.48 -2.19
C LEU A 314 -1.57 33.06 -3.60
N SER A 315 -1.19 34.33 -3.74
CA SER A 315 -0.96 34.96 -5.03
C SER A 315 0.44 34.70 -5.55
N SER A 316 0.59 34.38 -6.83
CA SER A 316 1.89 34.18 -7.47
C SER A 316 2.49 35.46 -8.06
N CYS A 317 1.66 36.49 -8.23
CA CYS A 317 2.07 37.77 -8.79
C CYS A 317 1.69 38.90 -7.84
N PHE A 318 2.60 39.87 -7.71
CA PHE A 318 2.40 41.07 -6.90
C PHE A 318 2.55 42.28 -7.81
N VAL A 319 1.79 43.34 -7.51
CA VAL A 319 1.99 44.66 -8.09
C VAL A 319 2.63 45.50 -6.98
N ASP A 320 3.83 46.01 -7.27
CA ASP A 320 4.53 46.92 -6.38
C ASP A 320 3.97 48.35 -6.54
#